data_c55d325f0efe5603a34365079db46208
#
_entry.id   c55d325f0efe5603a34365079db46208
#
_cell.length_a   1.000
_cell.length_b   1.000
_cell.length_c   1.000
_cell.angle_alpha   90.00
_cell.angle_beta   90.00
_cell.angle_gamma   90.00
#
_symmetry.space_group_name_H-M   'P 1'
#
loop_
_entity.id
_entity.type
_entity.pdbx_description
1 polymer ?
#
loop_
_entity_poly.entity_id
_entity_poly.type
_entity_poly.pdbx_seq_one_letter_code
_entity_poly.pdbx_strand_id
1 'polypeptide(L)'
;MKTRVTVIMLLLSALVCSTAASAEKGTTPGPVAKVNGTDITRQAFDREMKMIQQRQAASGQPLDRSMLMKWQDKILEGLIERELLDQEIQKAGIKAAPEKVDNQLNEIKKRFPDEKTFEKALADMGLSEAELRARIEKEQAIQTWIETNFFEKSTVSEEETKAYYDAHPEMFVQPESVKARHILIKVDSKAADTEKAGARKKIEEIRKKLKEGGDFEALAKELSEDTSRDRGGDLGYFTKGRMVKPFEEAAFSLQVGQVSPIVETPFGYHLIQVLDRKPESKTSYEEAKERIQQVLRNEKVRTQLRAHIDDLKAKADIQRLLEKK
;
A
#
# COMPACT_ATOMS: atom_id res chain seq x y z
N MET A 1 8.80 -23.04 -7.10
CA MET A 1 8.69 -22.22 -5.85
C MET A 1 7.23 -21.82 -5.70
N LYS A 2 6.54 -22.27 -4.65
CA LYS A 2 5.10 -22.06 -4.45
C LYS A 2 4.87 -20.60 -4.07
N THR A 3 4.41 -19.78 -5.02
CA THR A 3 3.98 -18.40 -4.80
C THR A 3 2.70 -18.45 -3.98
N ARG A 4 2.81 -18.17 -2.68
CA ARG A 4 1.69 -18.16 -1.75
C ARG A 4 0.77 -17.00 -2.07
N VAL A 5 -0.49 -17.32 -2.29
CA VAL A 5 -1.60 -16.38 -2.40
C VAL A 5 -1.65 -15.52 -1.14
N THR A 6 -1.21 -14.28 -1.24
CA THR A 6 -1.43 -13.28 -0.20
C THR A 6 -2.82 -12.68 -0.41
N VAL A 7 -3.84 -13.45 -0.03
CA VAL A 7 -5.19 -12.92 0.07
C VAL A 7 -5.21 -12.04 1.32
N ILE A 8 -5.11 -10.74 1.07
CA ILE A 8 -5.50 -9.62 1.95
C ILE A 8 -5.28 -9.88 3.44
N MET A 9 -4.04 -9.83 3.87
CA MET A 9 -3.68 -9.65 5.26
C MET A 9 -3.56 -8.15 5.55
N LEU A 10 -4.70 -7.50 5.71
CA LEU A 10 -4.82 -6.13 6.19
C LEU A 10 -5.19 -6.18 7.67
N LEU A 11 -4.26 -6.60 8.51
CA LEU A 11 -4.36 -6.42 9.97
C LEU A 11 -3.01 -6.74 10.61
N LEU A 12 -2.21 -5.72 10.79
CA LEU A 12 -1.23 -5.56 11.88
C LEU A 12 -0.07 -4.65 11.46
N SER A 13 -0.33 -3.36 11.49
CA SER A 13 0.76 -2.39 11.61
C SER A 13 0.20 -1.12 12.25
N ALA A 14 0.26 -1.02 13.54
CA ALA A 14 0.48 0.22 14.28
C ALA A 14 0.52 -0.10 15.76
N LEU A 15 1.72 -0.13 16.29
CA LEU A 15 1.98 -0.06 17.72
C LEU A 15 2.48 1.34 17.99
N VAL A 16 1.79 2.15 18.76
CA VAL A 16 2.38 3.16 19.66
C VAL A 16 1.34 3.69 20.66
N CYS A 17 1.68 3.56 21.95
CA CYS A 17 1.42 4.34 23.16
C CYS A 17 0.01 4.80 23.54
N SER A 18 -0.47 4.18 24.59
CA SER A 18 -0.64 4.64 25.99
C SER A 18 -1.61 5.78 26.29
N THR A 19 -2.70 5.45 26.95
CA THR A 19 -3.04 6.00 28.30
C THR A 19 -4.13 5.15 28.94
N ALA A 20 -3.93 4.81 30.21
CA ALA A 20 -4.83 4.06 31.05
C ALA A 20 -6.15 4.84 31.27
N ALA A 21 -7.27 4.18 31.02
CA ALA A 21 -8.56 4.63 31.56
C ALA A 21 -9.15 3.51 32.41
N SER A 22 -9.46 3.85 33.64
CA SER A 22 -10.01 3.05 34.73
C SER A 22 -11.23 2.23 34.31
N ALA A 23 -11.26 0.97 34.72
CA ALA A 23 -12.42 0.10 34.59
C ALA A 23 -13.53 0.54 35.55
N GLU A 24 -14.55 1.20 35.03
CA GLU A 24 -15.85 1.26 35.71
C GLU A 24 -16.60 -0.07 35.52
N LYS A 25 -17.06 -0.66 36.62
CA LYS A 25 -18.01 -1.76 36.63
C LYS A 25 -19.37 -1.26 36.12
N GLY A 26 -19.57 -1.27 34.79
CA GLY A 26 -20.83 -1.01 34.14
C GLY A 26 -21.27 -2.25 33.38
N THR A 27 -22.56 -2.55 33.36
CA THR A 27 -23.26 -3.62 32.63
C THR A 27 -22.62 -3.81 31.26
N THR A 28 -22.20 -5.05 30.94
CA THR A 28 -21.62 -5.42 29.66
C THR A 28 -22.56 -4.91 28.54
N PRO A 29 -22.14 -4.01 27.67
CA PRO A 29 -23.02 -3.53 26.60
C PRO A 29 -23.52 -4.70 25.77
N GLY A 30 -24.81 -4.71 25.42
CA GLY A 30 -25.41 -5.77 24.59
C GLY A 30 -24.70 -5.96 23.25
N PRO A 31 -24.98 -7.06 22.55
CA PRO A 31 -24.38 -7.32 21.25
C PRO A 31 -24.72 -6.23 20.22
N VAL A 32 -23.89 -6.04 19.22
CA VAL A 32 -24.13 -5.11 18.10
C VAL A 32 -24.91 -5.75 16.96
N ALA A 33 -24.91 -7.07 16.88
CA ALA A 33 -25.75 -7.85 15.98
C ALA A 33 -25.89 -9.29 16.51
N LYS A 34 -26.86 -10.05 15.93
CA LYS A 34 -26.96 -11.49 16.05
C LYS A 34 -27.01 -12.11 14.66
N VAL A 35 -26.35 -13.24 14.48
CA VAL A 35 -26.32 -14.01 13.23
C VAL A 35 -26.66 -15.46 13.55
N ASN A 36 -27.84 -15.92 13.10
CA ASN A 36 -28.37 -17.25 13.41
C ASN A 36 -28.33 -17.57 14.92
N GLY A 37 -28.65 -16.58 15.76
CA GLY A 37 -28.63 -16.70 17.22
C GLY A 37 -27.26 -16.44 17.88
N THR A 38 -26.16 -16.39 17.14
CA THR A 38 -24.81 -16.07 17.67
C THR A 38 -24.63 -14.56 17.82
N ASP A 39 -24.18 -14.13 19.00
CA ASP A 39 -23.95 -12.72 19.32
C ASP A 39 -22.64 -12.20 18.73
N ILE A 40 -22.70 -11.11 17.97
CA ILE A 40 -21.56 -10.26 17.63
C ILE A 40 -21.38 -9.25 18.75
N THR A 41 -20.31 -9.39 19.53
CA THR A 41 -20.12 -8.61 20.75
C THR A 41 -19.75 -7.16 20.48
N ARG A 42 -20.20 -6.25 21.34
CA ARG A 42 -19.78 -4.84 21.34
C ARG A 42 -18.25 -4.71 21.42
N GLN A 43 -17.62 -5.53 22.24
CA GLN A 43 -16.16 -5.51 22.40
C GLN A 43 -15.42 -5.82 21.07
N ALA A 44 -15.90 -6.79 20.28
CA ALA A 44 -15.32 -7.09 18.97
C ALA A 44 -15.46 -5.90 18.01
N PHE A 45 -16.63 -5.27 17.98
CA PHE A 45 -16.90 -4.09 17.18
C PHE A 45 -16.02 -2.89 17.57
N ASP A 46 -15.95 -2.59 18.87
CA ASP A 46 -15.19 -1.44 19.39
C ASP A 46 -13.68 -1.61 19.16
N ARG A 47 -13.16 -2.85 19.19
CA ARG A 47 -11.77 -3.14 18.81
C ARG A 47 -11.48 -2.78 17.35
N GLU A 48 -12.32 -3.19 16.43
CA GLU A 48 -12.15 -2.86 15.00
C GLU A 48 -12.25 -1.34 14.76
N MET A 49 -13.21 -0.68 15.43
CA MET A 49 -13.34 0.79 15.38
C MET A 49 -12.08 1.50 15.88
N LYS A 50 -11.53 1.06 17.03
CA LYS A 50 -10.30 1.62 17.61
C LYS A 50 -9.11 1.48 16.64
N MET A 51 -8.96 0.34 15.98
CA MET A 51 -7.90 0.12 14.99
C MET A 51 -8.02 1.08 13.79
N ILE A 52 -9.24 1.32 13.29
CA ILE A 52 -9.47 2.27 12.20
C ILE A 52 -9.12 3.70 12.65
N GLN A 53 -9.57 4.10 13.84
CA GLN A 53 -9.28 5.43 14.40
C GLN A 53 -7.78 5.66 14.56
N GLN A 54 -7.05 4.69 15.09
CA GLN A 54 -5.60 4.75 15.25
C GLN A 54 -4.87 4.89 13.90
N ARG A 55 -5.29 4.12 12.89
CA ARG A 55 -4.71 4.19 11.54
C ARG A 55 -4.94 5.56 10.91
N GLN A 56 -6.14 6.11 11.04
CA GLN A 56 -6.47 7.44 10.49
C GLN A 56 -5.71 8.55 11.23
N ALA A 57 -5.61 8.46 12.54
CA ALA A 57 -4.80 9.41 13.33
C ALA A 57 -3.32 9.39 12.90
N ALA A 58 -2.75 8.22 12.66
CA ALA A 58 -1.37 8.07 12.18
C ALA A 58 -1.16 8.64 10.76
N SER A 59 -2.20 8.68 9.92
CA SER A 59 -2.16 9.29 8.58
C SER A 59 -2.41 10.80 8.56
N GLY A 60 -2.66 11.42 9.73
CA GLY A 60 -2.96 12.85 9.84
C GLY A 60 -4.35 13.26 9.30
N GLN A 61 -5.23 12.29 9.02
CA GLN A 61 -6.58 12.53 8.51
C GLN A 61 -7.61 12.26 9.62
N PRO A 62 -8.14 13.27 10.31
CA PRO A 62 -9.18 13.06 11.31
C PRO A 62 -10.46 12.55 10.66
N LEU A 63 -11.11 11.58 11.31
CA LEU A 63 -12.41 11.06 10.88
C LEU A 63 -13.50 12.09 11.20
N ASP A 64 -14.18 12.57 10.18
CA ASP A 64 -15.44 13.30 10.38
C ASP A 64 -16.59 12.34 10.75
N ARG A 65 -17.74 12.91 11.18
CA ARG A 65 -18.90 12.12 11.60
C ARG A 65 -19.46 11.23 10.47
N SER A 66 -19.44 11.69 9.23
CA SER A 66 -19.92 10.92 8.07
C SER A 66 -19.02 9.73 7.80
N MET A 67 -17.71 9.92 7.89
CA MET A 67 -16.72 8.85 7.75
C MET A 67 -16.85 7.82 8.88
N LEU A 68 -17.04 8.26 10.11
CA LEU A 68 -17.27 7.37 11.26
C LEU A 68 -18.49 6.45 11.03
N MET A 69 -19.63 7.02 10.60
CA MET A 69 -20.83 6.22 10.31
C MET A 69 -20.59 5.19 9.20
N LYS A 70 -19.92 5.58 8.12
CA LYS A 70 -19.56 4.65 7.03
C LYS A 70 -18.65 3.51 7.52
N TRP A 71 -17.70 3.81 8.40
CA TRP A 71 -16.84 2.78 8.97
C TRP A 71 -17.59 1.86 9.93
N GLN A 72 -18.52 2.41 10.73
CA GLN A 72 -19.38 1.61 11.61
C GLN A 72 -20.18 0.57 10.82
N ASP A 73 -20.86 1.00 9.74
CA ASP A 73 -21.61 0.09 8.87
C ASP A 73 -20.68 -0.96 8.22
N LYS A 74 -19.51 -0.54 7.72
CA LYS A 74 -18.52 -1.46 7.13
C LYS A 74 -18.00 -2.51 8.11
N ILE A 75 -17.68 -2.10 9.33
CA ILE A 75 -17.17 -3.00 10.36
C ILE A 75 -18.26 -3.98 10.78
N LEU A 76 -19.47 -3.50 10.99
CA LEU A 76 -20.60 -4.36 11.37
C LEU A 76 -20.86 -5.42 10.28
N GLU A 77 -20.94 -5.02 9.01
CA GLU A 77 -21.12 -5.95 7.89
C GLU A 77 -19.95 -6.96 7.81
N GLY A 78 -18.72 -6.49 7.96
CA GLY A 78 -17.55 -7.38 7.97
C GLY A 78 -17.55 -8.41 9.10
N LEU A 79 -18.03 -8.03 10.29
CA LEU A 79 -18.19 -8.96 11.42
C LEU A 79 -19.33 -9.97 11.15
N ILE A 80 -20.44 -9.54 10.55
CA ILE A 80 -21.54 -10.43 10.15
C ILE A 80 -21.06 -11.43 9.09
N GLU A 81 -20.36 -10.96 8.05
CA GLU A 81 -19.83 -11.82 6.99
C GLU A 81 -18.82 -12.85 7.54
N ARG A 82 -17.97 -12.42 8.47
CA ARG A 82 -17.02 -13.33 9.15
C ARG A 82 -17.72 -14.38 9.98
N GLU A 83 -18.76 -14.02 10.74
CA GLU A 83 -19.54 -14.97 11.53
C GLU A 83 -20.26 -15.99 10.64
N LEU A 84 -20.84 -15.56 9.52
CA LEU A 84 -21.46 -16.47 8.54
C LEU A 84 -20.47 -17.49 7.98
N LEU A 85 -19.27 -17.03 7.61
CA LEU A 85 -18.21 -17.92 7.14
C LEU A 85 -17.72 -18.87 8.24
N ASP A 86 -17.59 -18.39 9.47
CA ASP A 86 -17.20 -19.21 10.61
C ASP A 86 -18.20 -20.34 10.82
N GLN A 87 -19.51 -20.04 10.79
CA GLN A 87 -20.58 -21.05 10.92
C GLN A 87 -20.57 -22.07 9.78
N GLU A 88 -20.34 -21.61 8.55
CA GLU A 88 -20.22 -22.47 7.36
C GLU A 88 -19.03 -23.43 7.49
N ILE A 89 -17.88 -22.91 7.91
CA ILE A 89 -16.63 -23.68 8.07
C ILE A 89 -16.76 -24.70 9.21
N GLN A 90 -17.40 -24.32 10.31
CA GLN A 90 -17.69 -25.23 11.42
C GLN A 90 -18.62 -26.38 10.99
N LYS A 91 -19.67 -26.07 10.21
CA LYS A 91 -20.57 -27.11 9.64
C LYS A 91 -19.81 -28.04 8.69
N ALA A 92 -18.87 -27.51 7.92
CA ALA A 92 -18.02 -28.29 7.02
C ALA A 92 -16.93 -29.09 7.77
N GLY A 93 -16.76 -28.90 9.08
CA GLY A 93 -15.75 -29.60 9.89
C GLY A 93 -14.30 -29.24 9.56
N ILE A 94 -14.09 -28.10 8.89
CA ILE A 94 -12.75 -27.65 8.47
C ILE A 94 -12.05 -27.02 9.67
N LYS A 95 -10.84 -27.51 9.94
CA LYS A 95 -9.98 -27.03 11.03
C LYS A 95 -8.67 -26.51 10.48
N ALA A 96 -8.13 -25.51 11.14
CA ALA A 96 -6.76 -25.06 10.87
C ALA A 96 -5.75 -26.16 11.22
N ALA A 97 -4.71 -26.29 10.41
CA ALA A 97 -3.59 -27.16 10.76
C ALA A 97 -2.83 -26.53 11.94
N PRO A 98 -2.65 -27.23 13.08
CA PRO A 98 -2.01 -26.67 14.28
C PRO A 98 -0.63 -26.06 13.98
N GLU A 99 0.16 -26.72 13.15
CA GLU A 99 1.48 -26.24 12.74
C GLU A 99 1.42 -24.87 12.04
N LYS A 100 0.41 -24.63 11.20
CA LYS A 100 0.25 -23.32 10.54
C LYS A 100 -0.09 -22.22 11.55
N VAL A 101 -0.90 -22.56 12.55
CA VAL A 101 -1.28 -21.65 13.65
C VAL A 101 -0.06 -21.29 14.48
N ASP A 102 0.72 -22.29 14.88
CA ASP A 102 1.94 -22.11 15.67
C ASP A 102 2.97 -21.27 14.92
N ASN A 103 3.18 -21.55 13.65
CA ASN A 103 4.08 -20.78 12.79
C ASN A 103 3.64 -19.31 12.69
N GLN A 104 2.35 -19.05 12.49
CA GLN A 104 1.85 -17.68 12.40
C GLN A 104 1.97 -16.94 13.74
N LEU A 105 1.65 -17.59 14.85
CA LEU A 105 1.81 -17.01 16.19
C LEU A 105 3.28 -16.66 16.45
N ASN A 106 4.20 -17.57 16.13
CA ASN A 106 5.64 -17.35 16.27
C ASN A 106 6.14 -16.20 15.39
N GLU A 107 5.66 -16.08 14.14
CA GLU A 107 6.01 -14.94 13.28
C GLU A 107 5.49 -13.61 13.82
N ILE A 108 4.34 -13.60 14.48
CA ILE A 108 3.84 -12.41 15.19
C ILE A 108 4.75 -12.07 16.36
N LYS A 109 5.08 -13.08 17.22
CA LYS A 109 5.99 -12.86 18.37
C LYS A 109 7.35 -12.31 17.97
N LYS A 110 7.95 -12.77 16.88
CA LYS A 110 9.24 -12.30 16.36
C LYS A 110 9.26 -10.81 15.97
N ARG A 111 8.11 -10.17 15.81
CA ARG A 111 8.03 -8.72 15.50
C ARG A 111 8.24 -7.84 16.72
N PHE A 112 8.25 -8.44 17.91
CA PHE A 112 8.46 -7.76 19.18
C PHE A 112 9.88 -8.05 19.68
N PRO A 113 10.52 -7.08 20.35
CA PRO A 113 11.88 -7.27 20.87
C PRO A 113 11.98 -8.35 21.94
N ASP A 114 10.90 -8.56 22.71
CA ASP A 114 10.79 -9.56 23.76
C ASP A 114 9.33 -9.95 24.06
N GLU A 115 9.16 -11.00 24.86
CA GLU A 115 7.84 -11.55 25.21
C GLU A 115 7.01 -10.58 26.07
N LYS A 116 7.64 -9.80 26.95
CA LYS A 116 6.94 -8.81 27.80
C LYS A 116 6.32 -7.70 26.95
N THR A 117 7.04 -7.27 25.92
CA THR A 117 6.55 -6.25 24.97
C THR A 117 5.37 -6.81 24.15
N PHE A 118 5.43 -8.09 23.76
CA PHE A 118 4.33 -8.76 23.09
C PHE A 118 3.10 -8.88 24.00
N GLU A 119 3.26 -9.39 25.23
CA GLU A 119 2.17 -9.52 26.21
C GLU A 119 1.53 -8.16 26.53
N LYS A 120 2.33 -7.13 26.72
CA LYS A 120 1.84 -5.77 26.92
C LYS A 120 1.03 -5.29 25.72
N ALA A 121 1.50 -5.51 24.52
CA ALA A 121 0.78 -5.14 23.30
C ALA A 121 -0.58 -5.86 23.21
N LEU A 122 -0.64 -7.14 23.57
CA LEU A 122 -1.91 -7.88 23.64
C LEU A 122 -2.84 -7.30 24.72
N ALA A 123 -2.33 -7.02 25.91
CA ALA A 123 -3.12 -6.42 26.98
C ALA A 123 -3.69 -5.03 26.59
N ASP A 124 -2.89 -4.20 25.93
CA ASP A 124 -3.33 -2.89 25.40
C ASP A 124 -4.44 -3.01 24.33
N MET A 125 -4.52 -4.15 23.64
CA MET A 125 -5.59 -4.52 22.71
C MET A 125 -6.76 -5.25 23.39
N GLY A 126 -6.68 -5.52 24.70
CA GLY A 126 -7.68 -6.31 25.44
C GLY A 126 -7.75 -7.77 24.99
N LEU A 127 -6.61 -8.38 24.63
CA LEU A 127 -6.49 -9.75 24.16
C LEU A 127 -5.51 -10.53 25.05
N SER A 128 -5.80 -11.82 25.24
CA SER A 128 -4.83 -12.81 25.70
C SER A 128 -4.16 -13.52 24.53
N GLU A 129 -3.03 -14.20 24.77
CA GLU A 129 -2.38 -15.02 23.74
C GLU A 129 -3.30 -16.17 23.27
N ALA A 130 -4.09 -16.75 24.19
CA ALA A 130 -5.06 -17.79 23.85
C ALA A 130 -6.15 -17.27 22.89
N GLU A 131 -6.65 -16.05 23.10
CA GLU A 131 -7.62 -15.43 22.21
C GLU A 131 -7.00 -15.07 20.86
N LEU A 132 -5.74 -14.59 20.83
CA LEU A 132 -5.02 -14.39 19.58
C LEU A 132 -4.85 -15.70 18.81
N ARG A 133 -4.46 -16.78 19.51
CA ARG A 133 -4.34 -18.12 18.92
C ARG A 133 -5.67 -18.60 18.31
N ALA A 134 -6.75 -18.50 19.05
CA ALA A 134 -8.09 -18.88 18.57
C ALA A 134 -8.51 -18.06 17.35
N ARG A 135 -8.14 -16.78 17.30
CA ARG A 135 -8.37 -15.92 16.13
C ARG A 135 -7.56 -16.37 14.91
N ILE A 136 -6.29 -16.72 15.11
CA ILE A 136 -5.43 -17.27 14.05
C ILE A 136 -6.00 -18.58 13.53
N GLU A 137 -6.48 -19.46 14.42
CA GLU A 137 -7.13 -20.73 14.04
C GLU A 137 -8.33 -20.51 13.14
N LYS A 138 -9.22 -19.59 13.49
CA LYS A 138 -10.38 -19.23 12.67
C LYS A 138 -9.97 -18.67 11.30
N GLU A 139 -9.02 -17.75 11.27
CA GLU A 139 -8.53 -17.18 10.02
C GLU A 139 -7.88 -18.23 9.11
N GLN A 140 -7.08 -19.14 9.67
CA GLN A 140 -6.46 -20.24 8.91
C GLN A 140 -7.51 -21.23 8.39
N ALA A 141 -8.56 -21.51 9.16
CA ALA A 141 -9.66 -22.36 8.72
C ALA A 141 -10.43 -21.71 7.55
N ILE A 142 -10.74 -20.40 7.65
CA ILE A 142 -11.35 -19.62 6.56
C ILE A 142 -10.48 -19.67 5.31
N GLN A 143 -9.18 -19.42 5.45
CA GLN A 143 -8.25 -19.43 4.33
C GLN A 143 -8.17 -20.81 3.65
N THR A 144 -8.10 -21.88 4.44
CA THR A 144 -8.11 -23.27 3.94
C THR A 144 -9.40 -23.56 3.18
N TRP A 145 -10.54 -23.14 3.74
CA TRP A 145 -11.84 -23.34 3.11
C TRP A 145 -11.96 -22.58 1.77
N ILE A 146 -11.49 -21.33 1.72
CA ILE A 146 -11.45 -20.53 0.47
C ILE A 146 -10.53 -21.20 -0.56
N GLU A 147 -9.35 -21.65 -0.13
CA GLU A 147 -8.42 -22.33 -1.03
C GLU A 147 -9.05 -23.56 -1.68
N THR A 148 -9.65 -24.43 -0.86
CA THR A 148 -10.24 -25.70 -1.34
C THR A 148 -11.52 -25.49 -2.14
N ASN A 149 -12.39 -24.57 -1.73
CA ASN A 149 -13.72 -24.43 -2.35
C ASN A 149 -13.76 -23.47 -3.54
N PHE A 150 -12.84 -22.53 -3.62
CA PHE A 150 -12.81 -21.52 -4.68
C PHE A 150 -11.50 -21.53 -5.46
N PHE A 151 -10.36 -21.43 -4.80
CA PHE A 151 -9.10 -21.22 -5.48
C PHE A 151 -8.65 -22.45 -6.30
N GLU A 152 -8.70 -23.64 -5.72
CA GLU A 152 -8.35 -24.89 -6.43
C GLU A 152 -9.31 -25.20 -7.58
N LYS A 153 -10.58 -24.78 -7.45
CA LYS A 153 -11.61 -24.99 -8.46
C LYS A 153 -11.66 -23.91 -9.54
N SER A 154 -11.03 -22.76 -9.29
CA SER A 154 -11.00 -21.65 -10.25
C SER A 154 -9.89 -21.87 -11.27
N THR A 155 -10.29 -22.14 -12.49
CA THR A 155 -9.39 -22.22 -13.64
C THR A 155 -9.43 -20.92 -14.46
N VAL A 156 -8.30 -20.56 -15.04
CA VAL A 156 -8.18 -19.46 -16.00
C VAL A 156 -7.62 -20.05 -17.28
N SER A 157 -8.34 -19.89 -18.38
CA SER A 157 -7.91 -20.41 -19.68
C SER A 157 -6.84 -19.53 -20.32
N GLU A 158 -6.19 -20.03 -21.34
CA GLU A 158 -5.21 -19.27 -22.10
C GLU A 158 -5.87 -18.13 -22.89
N GLU A 159 -7.07 -18.37 -23.40
CA GLU A 159 -7.86 -17.36 -24.10
C GLU A 159 -8.19 -16.18 -23.19
N GLU A 160 -8.56 -16.44 -21.94
CA GLU A 160 -8.83 -15.39 -20.94
C GLU A 160 -7.58 -14.57 -20.63
N THR A 161 -6.42 -15.22 -20.46
CA THR A 161 -5.16 -14.51 -20.18
C THR A 161 -4.72 -13.67 -21.37
N LYS A 162 -4.90 -14.21 -22.59
CA LYS A 162 -4.56 -13.48 -23.82
C LYS A 162 -5.51 -12.31 -24.04
N ALA A 163 -6.81 -12.50 -23.85
CA ALA A 163 -7.81 -11.43 -23.94
C ALA A 163 -7.53 -10.30 -22.95
N TYR A 164 -7.13 -10.64 -21.72
CA TYR A 164 -6.73 -9.64 -20.73
C TYR A 164 -5.48 -8.84 -21.16
N TYR A 165 -4.45 -9.54 -21.66
CA TYR A 165 -3.24 -8.88 -22.16
C TYR A 165 -3.53 -7.94 -23.32
N ASP A 166 -4.34 -8.39 -24.27
CA ASP A 166 -4.70 -7.59 -25.47
C ASP A 166 -5.61 -6.39 -25.12
N ALA A 167 -6.45 -6.52 -24.09
CA ALA A 167 -7.35 -5.46 -23.63
C ALA A 167 -6.67 -4.38 -22.76
N HIS A 168 -5.49 -4.67 -22.18
CA HIS A 168 -4.79 -3.77 -21.25
C HIS A 168 -3.33 -3.54 -21.66
N PRO A 169 -3.04 -3.11 -22.90
CA PRO A 169 -1.67 -2.97 -23.39
C PRO A 169 -0.82 -2.01 -22.55
N GLU A 170 -1.45 -0.99 -21.96
CA GLU A 170 -0.80 0.01 -21.10
C GLU A 170 -0.20 -0.59 -19.82
N MET A 171 -0.74 -1.70 -19.33
CA MET A 171 -0.23 -2.40 -18.13
C MET A 171 1.07 -3.16 -18.39
N PHE A 172 1.40 -3.38 -19.66
CA PHE A 172 2.54 -4.18 -20.11
C PHE A 172 3.61 -3.36 -20.81
N VAL A 173 3.41 -2.04 -20.89
CA VAL A 173 4.41 -1.09 -21.39
C VAL A 173 5.16 -0.49 -20.21
N GLN A 174 6.48 -0.60 -20.24
CA GLN A 174 7.37 0.17 -19.38
C GLN A 174 7.80 1.40 -20.18
N PRO A 175 7.33 2.59 -19.81
CA PRO A 175 7.63 3.80 -20.56
C PRO A 175 9.13 4.09 -20.53
N GLU A 176 9.61 4.78 -21.57
CA GLU A 176 10.96 5.31 -21.60
C GLU A 176 11.27 6.07 -20.31
N SER A 177 12.44 5.82 -19.73
CA SER A 177 12.92 6.52 -18.55
C SER A 177 14.37 6.95 -18.70
N VAL A 178 14.69 8.09 -18.13
CA VAL A 178 16.06 8.61 -18.09
C VAL A 178 16.52 8.73 -16.64
N LYS A 179 17.77 8.35 -16.38
CA LYS A 179 18.47 8.68 -15.15
C LYS A 179 19.27 9.94 -15.38
N ALA A 180 19.04 10.97 -14.58
CA ALA A 180 19.74 12.23 -14.74
C ALA A 180 20.20 12.79 -13.40
N ARG A 181 21.19 13.69 -13.47
CA ARG A 181 21.60 14.58 -12.39
C ARG A 181 21.51 16.02 -12.84
N HIS A 182 21.37 16.94 -11.90
CA HIS A 182 21.25 18.35 -12.21
C HIS A 182 21.99 19.25 -11.22
N ILE A 183 22.24 20.48 -11.67
CA ILE A 183 22.66 21.62 -10.86
C ILE A 183 21.60 22.68 -11.00
N LEU A 184 21.05 23.17 -9.89
CA LEU A 184 20.05 24.22 -9.86
C LEU A 184 20.62 25.47 -9.19
N ILE A 185 20.45 26.61 -9.81
CA ILE A 185 20.51 27.92 -9.17
C ILE A 185 19.09 28.45 -9.08
N LYS A 186 18.61 28.57 -7.85
CA LYS A 186 17.22 28.98 -7.57
C LYS A 186 17.01 30.45 -7.92
N VAL A 187 15.93 30.71 -8.59
CA VAL A 187 15.38 32.07 -8.76
C VAL A 187 13.89 31.93 -9.06
N ASP A 188 13.08 32.70 -8.37
CA ASP A 188 11.64 32.70 -8.63
C ASP A 188 11.34 33.27 -10.02
N SER A 189 10.39 32.71 -10.72
CA SER A 189 9.95 33.20 -12.04
C SER A 189 9.43 34.66 -11.98
N LYS A 190 9.00 35.11 -10.82
CA LYS A 190 8.52 36.49 -10.55
C LYS A 190 9.59 37.40 -9.93
N ALA A 191 10.81 36.92 -9.73
CA ALA A 191 11.91 37.69 -9.16
C ALA A 191 12.28 38.87 -10.08
N ALA A 192 12.91 39.91 -9.49
CA ALA A 192 13.38 41.06 -10.23
C ALA A 192 14.44 40.68 -11.28
N ASP A 193 14.52 41.42 -12.38
CA ASP A 193 15.44 41.13 -13.47
C ASP A 193 16.91 41.09 -13.01
N THR A 194 17.27 41.90 -12.01
CA THR A 194 18.60 41.91 -11.42
C THR A 194 18.93 40.57 -10.70
N GLU A 195 17.95 39.98 -10.01
CA GLU A 195 18.13 38.68 -9.36
C GLU A 195 18.25 37.55 -10.38
N LYS A 196 17.39 37.57 -11.42
CA LYS A 196 17.45 36.65 -12.56
C LYS A 196 18.79 36.72 -13.28
N ALA A 197 19.29 37.94 -13.55
CA ALA A 197 20.60 38.16 -14.17
C ALA A 197 21.73 37.60 -13.29
N GLY A 198 21.65 37.80 -11.94
CA GLY A 198 22.60 37.26 -11.02
C GLY A 198 22.62 35.71 -10.99
N ALA A 199 21.43 35.09 -10.95
CA ALA A 199 21.31 33.63 -11.01
C ALA A 199 21.78 33.06 -12.36
N ARG A 200 21.45 33.76 -13.44
CA ARG A 200 21.91 33.42 -14.80
C ARG A 200 23.43 33.43 -14.93
N LYS A 201 24.09 34.46 -14.40
CA LYS A 201 25.54 34.52 -14.38
C LYS A 201 26.18 33.39 -13.62
N LYS A 202 25.64 33.05 -12.45
CA LYS A 202 26.13 31.89 -11.63
C LYS A 202 26.07 30.58 -12.42
N ILE A 203 24.94 30.26 -13.05
CA ILE A 203 24.79 29.02 -13.81
C ILE A 203 25.66 29.01 -15.07
N GLU A 204 25.91 30.16 -15.69
CA GLU A 204 26.84 30.30 -16.82
C GLU A 204 28.30 30.01 -16.40
N GLU A 205 28.72 30.48 -15.25
CA GLU A 205 30.04 30.18 -14.70
C GLU A 205 30.20 28.67 -14.41
N ILE A 206 29.17 28.01 -13.85
CA ILE A 206 29.17 26.56 -13.64
C ILE A 206 29.26 25.83 -14.98
N ARG A 207 28.46 26.26 -15.99
CA ARG A 207 28.51 25.67 -17.32
C ARG A 207 29.89 25.81 -17.96
N LYS A 208 30.58 26.94 -17.73
CA LYS A 208 31.95 27.16 -18.21
C LYS A 208 32.91 26.17 -17.58
N LYS A 209 32.87 26.00 -16.23
CA LYS A 209 33.67 25.01 -15.50
C LYS A 209 33.46 23.60 -16.05
N LEU A 210 32.21 23.20 -16.33
CA LEU A 210 31.90 21.89 -16.90
C LEU A 210 32.49 21.71 -18.30
N LYS A 211 32.46 22.76 -19.16
CA LYS A 211 33.09 22.74 -20.49
C LYS A 211 34.61 22.64 -20.44
N GLU A 212 35.22 23.12 -19.37
CA GLU A 212 36.65 23.06 -19.12
C GLU A 212 37.08 21.72 -18.48
N GLY A 213 36.14 20.75 -18.37
CA GLY A 213 36.40 19.41 -17.83
C GLY A 213 36.13 19.22 -16.35
N GLY A 214 35.47 20.19 -15.71
CA GLY A 214 35.06 20.07 -14.31
C GLY A 214 34.12 18.87 -14.07
N ASP A 215 34.29 18.23 -12.90
CA ASP A 215 33.42 17.13 -12.51
C ASP A 215 32.04 17.62 -12.12
N PHE A 216 31.02 17.04 -12.76
CA PHE A 216 29.62 17.47 -12.56
C PHE A 216 29.13 17.20 -11.13
N GLU A 217 29.48 16.05 -10.55
CA GLU A 217 29.06 15.67 -9.20
C GLU A 217 29.69 16.59 -8.13
N ALA A 218 30.97 16.88 -8.26
CA ALA A 218 31.67 17.80 -7.37
C ALA A 218 31.05 19.21 -7.45
N LEU A 219 30.79 19.72 -8.68
CA LEU A 219 30.18 21.03 -8.87
C LEU A 219 28.74 21.08 -8.36
N ALA A 220 27.98 19.97 -8.49
CA ALA A 220 26.65 19.88 -7.93
C ALA A 220 26.68 19.93 -6.39
N LYS A 221 27.58 19.19 -5.76
CA LYS A 221 27.77 19.19 -4.29
C LYS A 221 28.19 20.57 -3.77
N GLU A 222 29.01 21.28 -4.50
CA GLU A 222 29.53 22.59 -4.09
C GLU A 222 28.52 23.72 -4.35
N LEU A 223 27.93 23.76 -5.54
CA LEU A 223 27.26 24.95 -6.06
C LEU A 223 25.74 24.81 -6.30
N SER A 224 25.18 23.58 -6.30
CA SER A 224 23.75 23.41 -6.48
C SER A 224 22.96 23.86 -5.26
N GLU A 225 21.84 24.53 -5.50
CA GLU A 225 20.88 24.97 -4.47
C GLU A 225 19.70 23.99 -4.33
N ASP A 226 19.74 22.82 -4.99
CA ASP A 226 18.74 21.77 -4.88
C ASP A 226 19.01 20.81 -3.71
N THR A 227 17.96 20.15 -3.24
CA THR A 227 18.04 19.14 -2.15
C THR A 227 18.82 17.88 -2.56
N SER A 228 18.94 17.60 -3.86
CA SER A 228 19.75 16.49 -4.39
C SER A 228 21.26 16.79 -4.37
N ARG A 229 21.66 17.99 -4.00
CA ARG A 229 23.07 18.46 -3.95
C ARG A 229 24.01 17.47 -3.29
N ASP A 230 23.65 16.97 -2.11
CA ASP A 230 24.51 16.08 -1.32
C ASP A 230 24.73 14.71 -2.01
N ARG A 231 23.87 14.36 -2.96
CA ARG A 231 24.00 13.19 -3.83
C ARG A 231 24.56 13.53 -5.21
N GLY A 232 25.27 14.69 -5.34
CA GLY A 232 25.81 15.13 -6.62
C GLY A 232 24.76 15.50 -7.66
N GLY A 233 23.57 15.89 -7.21
CA GLY A 233 22.44 16.25 -8.09
C GLY A 233 21.64 15.06 -8.64
N ASP A 234 21.91 13.80 -8.20
CA ASP A 234 21.26 12.59 -8.72
C ASP A 234 19.76 12.57 -8.37
N LEU A 235 18.92 12.52 -9.41
CA LEU A 235 17.46 12.47 -9.35
C LEU A 235 16.91 11.05 -9.53
N GLY A 236 17.76 10.07 -9.82
CA GLY A 236 17.35 8.72 -10.17
C GLY A 236 16.70 8.65 -11.55
N TYR A 237 15.99 7.54 -11.82
CA TYR A 237 15.20 7.35 -13.02
C TYR A 237 13.85 8.04 -12.92
N PHE A 238 13.43 8.70 -13.99
CA PHE A 238 12.09 9.26 -14.13
C PHE A 238 11.56 9.09 -15.56
N THR A 239 10.26 8.98 -15.66
CA THR A 239 9.51 8.89 -16.92
C THR A 239 8.94 10.25 -17.29
N LYS A 240 8.45 10.40 -18.52
CA LYS A 240 7.71 11.59 -18.94
C LYS A 240 6.51 11.85 -18.04
N GLY A 241 6.19 13.11 -17.81
CA GLY A 241 5.11 13.55 -16.90
C GLY A 241 5.50 13.68 -15.42
N ARG A 242 6.77 13.39 -15.06
CA ARG A 242 7.25 13.45 -13.67
C ARG A 242 7.98 14.75 -13.33
N MET A 243 8.49 15.46 -14.34
CA MET A 243 9.24 16.71 -14.19
C MET A 243 8.49 17.85 -14.85
N VAL A 244 8.86 19.09 -14.52
CA VAL A 244 8.33 20.26 -15.23
C VAL A 244 8.76 20.24 -16.68
N LYS A 245 7.87 20.66 -17.58
CA LYS A 245 7.98 20.47 -19.01
C LYS A 245 9.34 20.91 -19.61
N PRO A 246 9.89 22.11 -19.32
CA PRO A 246 11.19 22.51 -19.89
C PRO A 246 12.35 21.59 -19.45
N PHE A 247 12.34 21.11 -18.19
CA PHE A 247 13.33 20.19 -17.68
C PHE A 247 13.22 18.83 -18.36
N GLU A 248 12.01 18.31 -18.48
CA GLU A 248 11.71 17.02 -19.11
C GLU A 248 12.13 17.00 -20.57
N GLU A 249 11.71 17.99 -21.35
CA GLU A 249 12.08 18.11 -22.77
C GLU A 249 13.61 18.12 -22.95
N ALA A 250 14.31 18.87 -22.11
CA ALA A 250 15.76 18.91 -22.13
C ALA A 250 16.38 17.55 -21.80
N ALA A 251 15.95 16.91 -20.69
CA ALA A 251 16.51 15.63 -20.26
C ALA A 251 16.28 14.52 -21.30
N PHE A 252 15.07 14.44 -21.87
CA PHE A 252 14.74 13.41 -22.86
C PHE A 252 15.35 13.67 -24.26
N SER A 253 15.82 14.88 -24.57
CA SER A 253 16.52 15.19 -25.82
C SER A 253 18.02 14.87 -25.78
N LEU A 254 18.63 14.75 -24.58
CA LEU A 254 20.06 14.55 -24.42
C LEU A 254 20.45 13.08 -24.64
N GLN A 255 21.65 12.86 -25.14
CA GLN A 255 22.31 11.55 -25.12
C GLN A 255 22.94 11.29 -23.73
N VAL A 256 23.17 10.01 -23.41
CA VAL A 256 23.87 9.62 -22.18
C VAL A 256 25.25 10.29 -22.12
N GLY A 257 25.58 10.89 -20.98
CA GLY A 257 26.81 11.64 -20.75
C GLY A 257 26.74 13.13 -21.14
N GLN A 258 25.79 13.54 -21.96
CA GLN A 258 25.67 14.94 -22.37
C GLN A 258 25.13 15.84 -21.25
N VAL A 259 25.62 17.07 -21.23
CA VAL A 259 25.12 18.17 -20.39
C VAL A 259 24.26 19.10 -21.23
N SER A 260 23.12 19.51 -20.72
CA SER A 260 22.17 20.40 -21.38
C SER A 260 22.73 21.81 -21.60
N PRO A 261 22.16 22.59 -22.52
CA PRO A 261 22.12 24.05 -22.38
C PRO A 261 21.53 24.43 -21.01
N ILE A 262 21.62 25.70 -20.66
CA ILE A 262 20.91 26.23 -19.48
C ILE A 262 19.42 26.11 -19.72
N VAL A 263 18.71 25.43 -18.83
CA VAL A 263 17.26 25.19 -18.87
C VAL A 263 16.60 26.08 -17.83
N GLU A 264 15.69 26.92 -18.27
CA GLU A 264 14.90 27.76 -17.37
C GLU A 264 13.59 27.05 -16.98
N THR A 265 13.27 27.07 -15.69
CA THR A 265 12.05 26.52 -15.13
C THR A 265 11.46 27.50 -14.11
N PRO A 266 10.24 27.26 -13.58
CA PRO A 266 9.70 28.07 -12.49
C PRO A 266 10.56 28.08 -11.22
N PHE A 267 11.49 27.12 -11.08
CA PHE A 267 12.37 27.00 -9.90
C PHE A 267 13.71 27.70 -10.05
N GLY A 268 14.07 28.09 -11.28
CA GLY A 268 15.35 28.73 -11.61
C GLY A 268 16.03 28.14 -12.83
N TYR A 269 17.34 28.25 -12.87
CA TYR A 269 18.18 27.79 -13.97
C TYR A 269 18.86 26.47 -13.66
N HIS A 270 18.78 25.53 -14.60
CA HIS A 270 19.31 24.18 -14.46
C HIS A 270 20.39 23.88 -15.50
N LEU A 271 21.37 23.07 -15.10
CA LEU A 271 22.19 22.24 -15.98
C LEU A 271 21.85 20.79 -15.69
N ILE A 272 21.56 20.01 -16.73
CA ILE A 272 21.08 18.63 -16.62
C ILE A 272 22.10 17.73 -17.33
N GLN A 273 22.44 16.60 -16.73
CA GLN A 273 23.23 15.55 -17.36
C GLN A 273 22.51 14.22 -17.30
N VAL A 274 22.35 13.58 -18.44
CA VAL A 274 21.78 12.23 -18.50
C VAL A 274 22.86 11.21 -18.19
N LEU A 275 22.61 10.33 -17.22
CA LEU A 275 23.53 9.28 -16.79
C LEU A 275 23.23 7.94 -17.43
N ASP A 276 21.95 7.65 -17.69
CA ASP A 276 21.49 6.42 -18.30
C ASP A 276 20.12 6.62 -18.94
N ARG A 277 19.75 5.74 -19.87
CA ARG A 277 18.46 5.75 -20.55
C ARG A 277 17.95 4.33 -20.70
N LYS A 278 16.74 4.08 -20.28
CA LYS A 278 16.00 2.84 -20.55
C LYS A 278 14.95 3.14 -21.60
N PRO A 279 15.05 2.53 -22.79
CA PRO A 279 14.04 2.72 -23.83
C PRO A 279 12.69 2.18 -23.35
N GLU A 280 11.63 2.64 -23.99
CA GLU A 280 10.33 2.01 -23.82
C GLU A 280 10.44 0.51 -24.16
N SER A 281 9.86 -0.32 -23.31
CA SER A 281 9.83 -1.76 -23.52
C SER A 281 8.43 -2.29 -23.26
N LYS A 282 8.06 -3.33 -23.98
CA LYS A 282 6.80 -4.03 -23.76
C LYS A 282 7.10 -5.42 -23.23
N THR A 283 6.57 -5.73 -22.05
CA THR A 283 6.57 -7.08 -21.50
C THR A 283 5.76 -7.96 -22.44
N SER A 284 6.34 -9.03 -22.94
CA SER A 284 5.64 -9.96 -23.83
C SER A 284 4.51 -10.70 -23.12
N TYR A 285 3.58 -11.24 -23.90
CA TYR A 285 2.50 -12.07 -23.34
C TYR A 285 3.07 -13.26 -22.55
N GLU A 286 4.09 -13.94 -23.08
CA GLU A 286 4.69 -15.10 -22.41
C GLU A 286 5.31 -14.75 -21.06
N GLU A 287 5.94 -13.57 -20.95
CA GLU A 287 6.49 -13.08 -19.67
C GLU A 287 5.40 -12.66 -18.68
N ALA A 288 4.28 -12.15 -19.18
CA ALA A 288 3.16 -11.67 -18.36
C ALA A 288 2.16 -12.78 -17.98
N LYS A 289 2.10 -13.86 -18.73
CA LYS A 289 1.07 -14.91 -18.69
C LYS A 289 0.79 -15.42 -17.28
N GLU A 290 1.81 -15.84 -16.54
CA GLU A 290 1.63 -16.38 -15.20
C GLU A 290 1.06 -15.33 -14.23
N ARG A 291 1.52 -14.08 -14.35
CA ARG A 291 1.02 -12.98 -13.54
C ARG A 291 -0.44 -12.66 -13.86
N ILE A 292 -0.80 -12.66 -15.14
CA ILE A 292 -2.19 -12.45 -15.59
C ILE A 292 -3.08 -13.57 -15.07
N GLN A 293 -2.66 -14.84 -15.21
CA GLN A 293 -3.39 -15.98 -14.65
C GLN A 293 -3.68 -15.80 -13.16
N GLN A 294 -2.66 -15.37 -12.40
CA GLN A 294 -2.82 -15.14 -10.95
C GLN A 294 -3.83 -14.02 -10.66
N VAL A 295 -3.76 -12.92 -11.40
CA VAL A 295 -4.70 -11.79 -11.26
C VAL A 295 -6.12 -12.24 -11.54
N LEU A 296 -6.35 -12.86 -12.70
CA LEU A 296 -7.68 -13.32 -13.12
C LEU A 296 -8.26 -14.39 -12.18
N ARG A 297 -7.42 -15.32 -11.72
CA ARG A 297 -7.84 -16.34 -10.75
C ARG A 297 -8.29 -15.68 -9.44
N ASN A 298 -7.50 -14.75 -8.92
CA ASN A 298 -7.86 -14.02 -7.69
C ASN A 298 -9.17 -13.23 -7.86
N GLU A 299 -9.40 -12.67 -9.03
CA GLU A 299 -10.62 -11.96 -9.36
C GLU A 299 -11.85 -12.88 -9.42
N LYS A 300 -11.72 -14.03 -10.06
CA LYS A 300 -12.75 -15.07 -10.08
C LYS A 300 -13.09 -15.56 -8.67
N VAL A 301 -12.06 -15.88 -7.88
CA VAL A 301 -12.24 -16.31 -6.48
C VAL A 301 -12.95 -15.25 -5.66
N ARG A 302 -12.54 -13.98 -5.77
CA ARG A 302 -13.19 -12.87 -5.06
C ARG A 302 -14.66 -12.72 -5.43
N THR A 303 -14.97 -12.83 -6.72
CA THR A 303 -16.34 -12.71 -7.22
C THR A 303 -17.22 -13.88 -6.74
N GLN A 304 -16.70 -15.11 -6.82
CA GLN A 304 -17.41 -16.30 -6.35
C GLN A 304 -17.63 -16.29 -4.84
N LEU A 305 -16.58 -15.91 -4.07
CA LEU A 305 -16.68 -15.79 -2.61
C LEU A 305 -17.71 -14.72 -2.23
N ARG A 306 -17.71 -13.58 -2.92
CA ARG A 306 -18.70 -12.52 -2.66
C ARG A 306 -20.12 -13.01 -2.89
N ALA A 307 -20.37 -13.65 -4.04
CA ALA A 307 -21.68 -14.24 -4.35
C ALA A 307 -22.11 -15.29 -3.32
N HIS A 308 -21.16 -16.11 -2.84
CA HIS A 308 -21.43 -17.09 -1.78
C HIS A 308 -21.79 -16.42 -0.45
N ILE A 309 -21.06 -15.38 -0.03
CA ILE A 309 -21.38 -14.60 1.17
C ILE A 309 -22.77 -13.95 1.06
N ASP A 310 -23.08 -13.38 -0.09
CA ASP A 310 -24.40 -12.77 -0.32
C ASP A 310 -25.54 -13.82 -0.24
N ASP A 311 -25.31 -15.03 -0.73
CA ASP A 311 -26.24 -16.17 -0.57
C ASP A 311 -26.40 -16.60 0.90
N LEU A 312 -25.29 -16.69 1.65
CA LEU A 312 -25.33 -16.95 3.09
C LEU A 312 -26.13 -15.88 3.85
N LYS A 313 -25.89 -14.60 3.52
CA LYS A 313 -26.64 -13.47 4.12
C LYS A 313 -28.13 -13.54 3.82
N ALA A 314 -28.51 -13.94 2.62
CA ALA A 314 -29.91 -14.05 2.23
C ALA A 314 -30.67 -15.19 2.98
N LYS A 315 -29.94 -16.21 3.45
CA LYS A 315 -30.52 -17.37 4.14
C LYS A 315 -30.46 -17.25 5.66
N ALA A 316 -29.66 -16.33 6.20
CA ALA A 316 -29.40 -16.20 7.62
C ALA A 316 -30.41 -15.30 8.34
N ASP A 317 -30.69 -15.62 9.63
CA ASP A 317 -31.34 -14.67 10.54
C ASP A 317 -30.30 -13.67 11.05
N ILE A 318 -30.39 -12.42 10.56
CA ILE A 318 -29.46 -11.34 10.90
C ILE A 318 -30.23 -10.20 11.58
N GLN A 319 -29.94 -9.99 12.85
CA GLN A 319 -30.48 -8.90 13.65
C GLN A 319 -29.39 -7.86 13.92
N ARG A 320 -29.57 -6.64 13.38
CA ARG A 320 -28.67 -5.51 13.62
C ARG A 320 -29.15 -4.71 14.81
N LEU A 321 -28.37 -4.65 15.88
CA LEU A 321 -28.72 -4.06 17.18
C LEU A 321 -27.90 -2.78 17.47
N LEU A 322 -27.03 -2.38 16.55
CA LEU A 322 -26.24 -1.18 16.67
C LEU A 322 -27.14 0.07 16.49
N GLU A 323 -27.32 0.84 17.55
CA GLU A 323 -28.03 2.13 17.47
C GLU A 323 -27.22 3.14 16.63
N LYS A 324 -27.85 3.68 15.59
CA LYS A 324 -27.28 4.79 14.81
C LYS A 324 -27.48 6.09 15.59
N LYS A 325 -26.45 6.55 16.29
CA LYS A 325 -26.43 7.85 16.98
C LYS A 325 -25.95 8.99 16.08
#